data_ce554c1949394065284c6edd6c12d803
#
_entry.id   ce554c1949394065284c6edd6c12d803
#
_cell.length_a   1.000
_cell.length_b   1.000
_cell.length_c   1.000
_cell.angle_alpha   90.00
_cell.angle_beta   90.00
_cell.angle_gamma   90.00
#
_symmetry.space_group_name_H-M   'P 1'
#
loop_
_entity.id
_entity.type
_entity.pdbx_description
1 polymer ?
#
loop_
_entity_poly.entity_id
_entity_poly.type
_entity_poly.pdbx_seq_one_letter_code
_entity_poly.pdbx_strand_id
1 'polypeptide(L)'
;MDAIVIAGGTPKPNDPLFKYSQGKPKALIDIDGRPMIAWVLEAFQRAESVDNIIVVGLEDDADQAKLKGEIDRDIAFLPDAGGLVSNGLAGLRYVRGQHGKDVPVIGCSSDIPHMRPHMIDDLVERCRPFDRILYYAAVTPDVMAAAYPDAQRTFANLGGERLAGADIFVSHTRILDTDEALWNKVINARKNPLGMAWAVGLWPLIKLATGRMTVDGAAALAGRMLEDDRPIGVVYTPFAELAMDGDKPHQIDILRDSTKL
;
A
#
# COMPACT_ATOMS: atom_id res chain seq x y z
N MET A 1 -2.29 0.29 16.75
CA MET A 1 -2.56 -0.72 15.69
C MET A 1 -1.26 -1.30 15.18
N ASP A 2 -1.26 -2.56 14.72
CA ASP A 2 -0.11 -3.11 14.01
C ASP A 2 -0.02 -2.56 12.58
N ALA A 3 1.21 -2.34 12.10
CA ALA A 3 1.50 -1.90 10.75
C ALA A 3 2.22 -3.03 9.98
N ILE A 4 1.71 -3.37 8.80
CA ILE A 4 2.31 -4.33 7.88
C ILE A 4 2.95 -3.55 6.74
N VAL A 5 4.29 -3.66 6.60
CA VAL A 5 5.06 -3.04 5.53
C VAL A 5 5.45 -4.11 4.52
N ILE A 6 4.98 -3.95 3.28
CA ILE A 6 5.26 -4.90 2.21
C ILE A 6 6.53 -4.48 1.49
N ALA A 7 7.58 -5.30 1.62
CA ALA A 7 8.94 -5.01 1.15
C ALA A 7 9.45 -5.98 0.06
N GLY A 8 8.62 -6.94 -0.34
CA GLY A 8 8.97 -7.92 -1.37
C GLY A 8 9.09 -7.31 -2.76
N GLY A 9 9.84 -8.02 -3.60
CA GLY A 9 10.04 -7.67 -4.99
C GLY A 9 11.42 -7.11 -5.30
N THR A 10 12.13 -7.84 -6.17
CA THR A 10 13.46 -7.44 -6.67
C THR A 10 13.35 -7.10 -8.15
N PRO A 11 13.71 -5.86 -8.57
CA PRO A 11 13.74 -5.46 -9.97
C PRO A 11 14.65 -6.39 -10.79
N LYS A 12 14.15 -6.87 -11.93
CA LYS A 12 14.90 -7.73 -12.84
C LYS A 12 15.83 -6.87 -13.73
N PRO A 13 16.85 -7.46 -14.40
CA PRO A 13 17.78 -6.71 -15.25
C PRO A 13 17.15 -5.87 -16.37
N ASN A 14 15.96 -6.26 -16.84
CA ASN A 14 15.17 -5.50 -17.82
C ASN A 14 14.22 -4.45 -17.22
N ASP A 15 14.16 -4.36 -15.90
CA ASP A 15 13.35 -3.35 -15.20
C ASP A 15 14.12 -2.02 -15.15
N PRO A 16 13.47 -0.88 -15.47
CA PRO A 16 14.11 0.44 -15.38
C PRO A 16 14.67 0.79 -13.98
N LEU A 17 14.13 0.20 -12.92
CA LEU A 17 14.61 0.37 -11.54
C LEU A 17 15.86 -0.45 -11.22
N PHE A 18 16.26 -1.40 -12.08
CA PHE A 18 17.43 -2.24 -11.82
C PHE A 18 18.71 -1.43 -11.60
N LYS A 19 18.88 -0.32 -12.33
CA LYS A 19 20.05 0.57 -12.16
C LYS A 19 20.15 1.19 -10.77
N TYR A 20 19.01 1.35 -10.07
CA TYR A 20 18.95 1.87 -8.69
C TYR A 20 19.07 0.75 -7.66
N SER A 21 18.43 -0.39 -7.89
CA SER A 21 18.41 -1.53 -6.97
C SER A 21 19.66 -2.39 -7.04
N GLN A 22 20.33 -2.42 -8.20
CA GLN A 22 21.53 -3.27 -8.46
C GLN A 22 21.30 -4.75 -8.10
N GLY A 23 20.09 -5.25 -8.36
CA GLY A 23 19.69 -6.62 -8.05
C GLY A 23 19.26 -6.88 -6.61
N LYS A 24 19.22 -5.86 -5.76
CA LYS A 24 18.65 -5.93 -4.41
C LYS A 24 17.13 -5.69 -4.43
N PRO A 25 16.40 -6.05 -3.36
CA PRO A 25 15.01 -5.69 -3.20
C PRO A 25 14.77 -4.18 -3.41
N LYS A 26 13.63 -3.83 -4.06
CA LYS A 26 13.23 -2.43 -4.31
C LYS A 26 13.21 -1.59 -3.03
N ALA A 27 12.77 -2.17 -1.92
CA ALA A 27 12.73 -1.56 -0.61
C ALA A 27 14.10 -1.02 -0.12
N LEU A 28 15.20 -1.56 -0.66
CA LEU A 28 16.56 -1.19 -0.29
C LEU A 28 17.20 -0.16 -1.24
N ILE A 29 16.48 0.38 -2.21
CA ILE A 29 16.96 1.48 -3.05
C ILE A 29 17.33 2.65 -2.14
N ASP A 30 18.51 3.19 -2.36
CA ASP A 30 19.02 4.35 -1.60
C ASP A 30 18.22 5.62 -1.92
N ILE A 31 17.70 6.24 -0.87
CA ILE A 31 17.09 7.56 -0.89
C ILE A 31 17.81 8.41 0.15
N ASP A 32 18.60 9.37 -0.33
CA ASP A 32 19.40 10.29 0.49
C ASP A 32 20.28 9.60 1.56
N GLY A 33 21.00 8.55 1.14
CA GLY A 33 21.96 7.81 1.98
C GLY A 33 21.37 6.73 2.86
N ARG A 34 20.04 6.48 2.80
CA ARG A 34 19.35 5.45 3.56
C ARG A 34 18.47 4.57 2.67
N PRO A 35 18.27 3.28 3.00
CA PRO A 35 17.28 2.45 2.32
C PRO A 35 15.89 3.09 2.35
N MET A 36 15.18 3.05 1.25
CA MET A 36 13.83 3.62 1.10
C MET A 36 12.87 3.15 2.21
N ILE A 37 12.91 1.85 2.55
CA ILE A 37 12.11 1.29 3.64
C ILE A 37 12.46 1.87 5.02
N ALA A 38 13.71 2.28 5.26
CA ALA A 38 14.13 2.80 6.57
C ALA A 38 13.37 4.09 6.93
N TRP A 39 13.09 4.94 5.94
CA TRP A 39 12.25 6.12 6.12
C TRP A 39 10.81 5.78 6.49
N VAL A 40 10.25 4.76 5.84
CA VAL A 40 8.89 4.26 6.11
C VAL A 40 8.80 3.69 7.53
N LEU A 41 9.78 2.87 7.92
CA LEU A 41 9.83 2.29 9.27
C LEU A 41 10.00 3.35 10.35
N GLU A 42 10.82 4.37 10.12
CA GLU A 42 10.97 5.49 11.04
C GLU A 42 9.67 6.27 11.23
N ALA A 43 8.90 6.49 10.15
CA ALA A 43 7.60 7.13 10.25
C ALA A 43 6.63 6.30 11.12
N PHE A 44 6.59 4.98 10.91
CA PHE A 44 5.77 4.07 11.74
C PHE A 44 6.24 4.01 13.19
N GLN A 45 7.53 3.99 13.42
CA GLN A 45 8.09 3.98 14.78
C GLN A 45 7.63 5.18 15.61
N ARG A 46 7.52 6.34 14.98
CA ARG A 46 7.18 7.62 15.63
C ARG A 46 5.69 7.95 15.61
N ALA A 47 4.87 7.21 14.87
CA ALA A 47 3.42 7.39 14.86
C ALA A 47 2.81 6.93 16.18
N GLU A 48 1.87 7.72 16.73
CA GLU A 48 1.19 7.42 18.00
C GLU A 48 0.20 6.27 17.86
N SER A 49 -0.40 6.13 16.68
CA SER A 49 -1.40 5.10 16.39
C SER A 49 -0.82 3.70 16.14
N VAL A 50 0.51 3.55 16.05
CA VAL A 50 1.19 2.29 15.72
C VAL A 50 1.77 1.62 16.95
N ASP A 51 1.46 0.33 17.14
CA ASP A 51 1.97 -0.49 18.24
C ASP A 51 3.17 -1.34 17.81
N ASN A 52 2.99 -2.19 16.79
CA ASN A 52 4.01 -3.09 16.29
C ASN A 52 4.22 -2.92 14.78
N ILE A 53 5.41 -3.27 14.31
CA ILE A 53 5.76 -3.20 12.88
C ILE A 53 6.10 -4.60 12.38
N ILE A 54 5.47 -5.00 11.29
CA ILE A 54 5.70 -6.28 10.60
C ILE A 54 6.18 -5.97 9.19
N VAL A 55 7.37 -6.44 8.83
CA VAL A 55 7.92 -6.32 7.47
C VAL A 55 7.80 -7.67 6.77
N VAL A 56 7.22 -7.69 5.57
CA VAL A 56 7.02 -8.91 4.79
C VAL A 56 7.79 -8.83 3.47
N GLY A 57 8.62 -9.83 3.20
CA GLY A 57 9.32 -9.98 1.92
C GLY A 57 10.76 -9.46 1.91
N LEU A 58 11.35 -9.15 3.06
CA LEU A 58 12.78 -8.88 3.19
C LEU A 58 13.44 -10.04 3.94
N GLU A 59 14.23 -10.86 3.24
CA GLU A 59 14.71 -12.15 3.74
C GLU A 59 16.17 -12.16 4.16
N ASP A 60 17.01 -11.21 3.68
CA ASP A 60 18.42 -11.17 4.00
C ASP A 60 18.65 -10.75 5.45
N ASP A 61 19.32 -11.59 6.24
CA ASP A 61 19.56 -11.38 7.67
C ASP A 61 20.42 -10.13 7.93
N ALA A 62 21.35 -9.79 7.06
CA ALA A 62 22.20 -8.61 7.23
C ALA A 62 21.40 -7.33 6.99
N ASP A 63 20.52 -7.31 5.98
CA ASP A 63 19.64 -6.18 5.72
C ASP A 63 18.61 -6.02 6.85
N GLN A 64 18.05 -7.12 7.37
CA GLN A 64 17.17 -7.09 8.55
C GLN A 64 17.89 -6.56 9.81
N ALA A 65 19.11 -7.04 10.07
CA ALA A 65 19.90 -6.61 11.22
C ALA A 65 20.25 -5.11 11.14
N LYS A 66 20.56 -4.61 9.93
CA LYS A 66 20.80 -3.19 9.72
C LYS A 66 19.56 -2.35 10.03
N LEU A 67 18.39 -2.75 9.52
CA LEU A 67 17.13 -2.04 9.80
C LEU A 67 16.75 -2.08 11.28
N LYS A 68 16.92 -3.23 11.94
CA LYS A 68 16.73 -3.34 13.40
C LYS A 68 17.66 -2.41 14.20
N GLY A 69 18.87 -2.16 13.71
CA GLY A 69 19.81 -1.23 14.35
C GLY A 69 19.44 0.26 14.20
N GLU A 70 18.57 0.60 13.22
CA GLU A 70 18.11 1.96 12.99
C GLU A 70 16.76 2.28 13.66
N ILE A 71 16.04 1.26 14.12
CA ILE A 71 14.67 1.36 14.64
C ILE A 71 14.63 0.87 16.09
N ASP A 72 14.14 1.70 16.99
CA ASP A 72 14.10 1.40 18.44
C ASP A 72 12.97 0.41 18.82
N ARG A 73 11.96 0.25 17.94
CA ARG A 73 10.87 -0.71 18.16
C ARG A 73 11.22 -2.09 17.60
N ASP A 74 10.67 -3.12 18.21
CA ASP A 74 10.76 -4.48 17.69
C ASP A 74 10.05 -4.60 16.35
N ILE A 75 10.76 -5.16 15.34
CA ILE A 75 10.24 -5.44 14.02
C ILE A 75 10.16 -6.95 13.82
N ALA A 76 8.98 -7.45 13.49
CA ALA A 76 8.82 -8.82 13.03
C ALA A 76 9.09 -8.89 11.52
N PHE A 77 9.98 -9.79 11.08
CA PHE A 77 10.23 -10.06 9.65
C PHE A 77 9.58 -11.36 9.24
N LEU A 78 8.85 -11.32 8.13
CA LEU A 78 8.22 -12.49 7.51
C LEU A 78 8.81 -12.72 6.12
N PRO A 79 8.93 -13.98 5.67
CA PRO A 79 9.43 -14.31 4.35
C PRO A 79 8.52 -13.78 3.23
N ASP A 80 9.07 -13.69 2.01
CA ASP A 80 8.30 -13.33 0.80
C ASP A 80 7.30 -14.46 0.46
N ALA A 81 6.03 -14.11 0.41
CA ALA A 81 4.94 -15.02 0.04
C ALA A 81 4.63 -15.00 -1.48
N GLY A 82 5.47 -14.35 -2.29
CA GLY A 82 5.40 -14.40 -3.75
C GLY A 82 4.61 -13.29 -4.41
N GLY A 83 4.47 -12.13 -3.76
CA GLY A 83 3.89 -10.93 -4.37
C GLY A 83 3.08 -10.05 -3.42
N LEU A 84 2.69 -8.87 -3.91
CA LEU A 84 2.07 -7.82 -3.10
C LEU A 84 0.87 -8.32 -2.26
N VAL A 85 -0.09 -8.99 -2.90
CA VAL A 85 -1.31 -9.46 -2.20
C VAL A 85 -0.95 -10.62 -1.26
N SER A 86 -0.14 -11.58 -1.71
CA SER A 86 0.28 -12.72 -0.87
C SER A 86 1.05 -12.25 0.36
N ASN A 87 1.91 -11.25 0.22
CA ASN A 87 2.65 -10.65 1.33
C ASN A 87 1.71 -9.93 2.30
N GLY A 88 0.74 -9.18 1.78
CA GLY A 88 -0.30 -8.55 2.60
C GLY A 88 -1.09 -9.59 3.41
N LEU A 89 -1.54 -10.67 2.75
CA LEU A 89 -2.25 -11.76 3.43
C LEU A 89 -1.38 -12.49 4.46
N ALA A 90 -0.08 -12.66 4.19
CA ALA A 90 0.86 -13.26 5.16
C ALA A 90 0.99 -12.39 6.41
N GLY A 91 1.16 -11.08 6.25
CA GLY A 91 1.18 -10.13 7.35
C GLY A 91 -0.12 -10.14 8.16
N LEU A 92 -1.28 -10.12 7.47
CA LEU A 92 -2.59 -10.19 8.13
C LEU A 92 -2.79 -11.50 8.92
N ARG A 93 -2.34 -12.66 8.39
CA ARG A 93 -2.37 -13.93 9.12
C ARG A 93 -1.52 -13.89 10.38
N TYR A 94 -0.34 -13.26 10.30
CA TYR A 94 0.52 -13.08 11.46
C TYR A 94 -0.18 -12.24 12.55
N VAL A 95 -0.70 -11.06 12.21
CA VAL A 95 -1.43 -10.18 13.15
C VAL A 95 -2.65 -10.89 13.74
N ARG A 96 -3.43 -11.60 12.91
CA ARG A 96 -4.57 -12.38 13.36
C ARG A 96 -4.20 -13.47 14.36
N GLY A 97 -3.03 -14.08 14.19
CA GLY A 97 -2.50 -15.07 15.12
C GLY A 97 -2.15 -14.47 16.48
N GLN A 98 -1.73 -13.20 16.53
CA GLN A 98 -1.37 -12.50 17.75
C GLN A 98 -2.59 -11.90 18.49
N HIS A 99 -3.53 -11.31 17.77
CA HIS A 99 -4.57 -10.44 18.36
C HIS A 99 -5.99 -10.93 18.12
N GLY A 100 -6.20 -11.91 17.25
CA GLY A 100 -7.51 -12.46 16.97
C GLY A 100 -8.13 -12.04 15.63
N LYS A 101 -9.41 -12.37 15.46
CA LYS A 101 -10.08 -12.47 14.16
C LYS A 101 -10.46 -11.12 13.53
N ASP A 102 -10.74 -10.11 14.32
CA ASP A 102 -11.32 -8.86 13.83
C ASP A 102 -10.67 -7.65 14.48
N VAL A 103 -9.44 -7.38 14.08
CA VAL A 103 -8.69 -6.19 14.51
C VAL A 103 -8.28 -5.34 13.32
N PRO A 104 -8.31 -4.00 13.44
CA PRO A 104 -7.85 -3.10 12.40
C PRO A 104 -6.32 -3.12 12.31
N VAL A 105 -5.80 -3.08 11.09
CA VAL A 105 -4.38 -3.17 10.75
C VAL A 105 -4.05 -2.17 9.66
N ILE A 106 -2.92 -1.50 9.76
CA ILE A 106 -2.39 -0.64 8.70
C ILE A 106 -1.60 -1.51 7.73
N GLY A 107 -1.92 -1.43 6.43
CA GLY A 107 -1.11 -1.98 5.35
C GLY A 107 -0.42 -0.87 4.60
N CYS A 108 0.87 -1.03 4.30
CA CYS A 108 1.67 -0.02 3.63
C CYS A 108 2.69 -0.67 2.70
N SER A 109 2.99 -0.02 1.57
CA SER A 109 4.16 -0.39 0.78
C SER A 109 5.44 0.21 1.38
N SER A 110 6.60 -0.34 1.01
CA SER A 110 7.90 0.10 1.51
C SER A 110 8.52 1.25 0.71
N ASP A 111 7.80 1.83 -0.23
CA ASP A 111 8.35 2.72 -1.27
C ASP A 111 7.78 4.14 -1.28
N ILE A 112 7.25 4.59 -0.13
CA ILE A 112 6.78 5.96 0.11
C ILE A 112 7.63 6.65 1.20
N PRO A 113 8.92 6.93 0.95
CA PRO A 113 9.88 7.40 1.96
C PRO A 113 9.58 8.80 2.51
N HIS A 114 8.75 9.59 1.84
CA HIS A 114 8.33 10.91 2.32
C HIS A 114 7.18 10.89 3.34
N MET A 115 6.65 9.70 3.66
CA MET A 115 5.63 9.53 4.70
C MET A 115 6.14 10.02 6.05
N ARG A 116 5.25 10.70 6.83
CA ARG A 116 5.56 11.23 8.16
C ARG A 116 4.61 10.67 9.21
N PRO A 117 5.01 10.61 10.50
CA PRO A 117 4.19 10.06 11.58
C PRO A 117 2.78 10.63 11.65
N HIS A 118 2.65 11.97 11.60
CA HIS A 118 1.34 12.65 11.67
C HIS A 118 0.40 12.31 10.52
N MET A 119 0.92 11.92 9.34
CA MET A 119 0.11 11.50 8.20
C MET A 119 -0.53 10.12 8.45
N ILE A 120 0.20 9.24 9.14
CA ILE A 120 -0.30 7.93 9.58
C ILE A 120 -1.41 8.13 10.61
N ASP A 121 -1.15 8.96 11.61
CA ASP A 121 -2.10 9.23 12.69
C ASP A 121 -3.38 9.89 12.16
N ASP A 122 -3.28 10.84 11.22
CA ASP A 122 -4.43 11.46 10.54
C ASP A 122 -5.24 10.42 9.75
N LEU A 123 -4.58 9.53 9.01
CA LEU A 123 -5.27 8.46 8.28
C LEU A 123 -6.03 7.54 9.23
N VAL A 124 -5.39 7.10 10.30
CA VAL A 124 -6.00 6.23 11.32
C VAL A 124 -7.23 6.90 11.95
N GLU A 125 -7.13 8.19 12.28
CA GLU A 125 -8.25 8.95 12.85
C GLU A 125 -9.42 9.07 11.87
N ARG A 126 -9.15 9.31 10.58
CA ARG A 126 -10.18 9.34 9.52
C ARG A 126 -10.86 7.99 9.28
N CYS A 127 -10.21 6.89 9.66
CA CYS A 127 -10.79 5.55 9.54
C CYS A 127 -11.72 5.19 10.71
N ARG A 128 -11.76 5.98 11.79
CA ARG A 128 -12.66 5.72 12.93
C ARG A 128 -14.13 5.87 12.53
N PRO A 129 -15.04 5.05 13.07
CA PRO A 129 -14.86 4.08 14.15
C PRO A 129 -14.43 2.66 13.70
N PHE A 130 -13.81 2.49 12.56
CA PHE A 130 -13.36 1.23 11.98
C PHE A 130 -14.52 0.27 11.62
N ASP A 131 -15.60 0.85 11.09
CA ASP A 131 -16.82 0.14 10.70
C ASP A 131 -16.78 -0.43 9.27
N ARG A 132 -15.66 -0.27 8.56
CA ARG A 132 -15.43 -0.78 7.20
C ARG A 132 -14.46 -1.94 7.22
N ILE A 133 -14.61 -2.87 6.25
CA ILE A 133 -13.66 -3.98 6.11
C ILE A 133 -12.30 -3.50 5.60
N LEU A 134 -12.30 -2.45 4.78
CA LEU A 134 -11.13 -1.83 4.19
C LEU A 134 -11.37 -0.32 4.02
N TYR A 135 -10.41 0.49 4.41
CA TYR A 135 -10.32 1.93 4.14
C TYR A 135 -9.17 2.16 3.15
N TYR A 136 -9.51 2.51 1.94
CA TYR A 136 -8.54 2.77 0.88
C TYR A 136 -8.24 4.27 0.79
N ALA A 137 -7.02 4.66 1.10
CA ALA A 137 -6.61 6.06 1.03
C ALA A 137 -6.42 6.49 -0.42
N ALA A 138 -6.87 7.70 -0.74
CA ALA A 138 -6.78 8.27 -2.09
C ALA A 138 -6.46 9.76 -2.04
N VAL A 139 -5.79 10.25 -3.10
CA VAL A 139 -5.43 11.65 -3.29
C VAL A 139 -6.04 12.21 -4.57
N THR A 140 -6.33 13.50 -4.57
CA THR A 140 -6.80 14.23 -5.74
C THR A 140 -5.63 14.77 -6.57
N PRO A 141 -5.85 15.14 -7.86
CA PRO A 141 -4.82 15.78 -8.68
C PRO A 141 -4.27 17.07 -8.07
N ASP A 142 -5.10 17.87 -7.42
CA ASP A 142 -4.70 19.13 -6.85
C ASP A 142 -3.73 18.94 -5.67
N VAL A 143 -3.99 17.94 -4.81
CA VAL A 143 -3.10 17.55 -3.71
C VAL A 143 -1.75 17.10 -4.26
N MET A 144 -1.75 16.23 -5.27
CA MET A 144 -0.51 15.77 -5.89
C MET A 144 0.26 16.90 -6.59
N ALA A 145 -0.42 17.75 -7.36
CA ALA A 145 0.22 18.84 -8.10
C ALA A 145 0.83 19.90 -7.18
N ALA A 146 0.23 20.12 -6.02
CA ALA A 146 0.75 21.08 -5.02
C ALA A 146 2.09 20.62 -4.43
N ALA A 147 2.26 19.33 -4.15
CA ALA A 147 3.46 18.79 -3.52
C ALA A 147 4.47 18.21 -4.53
N TYR A 148 3.96 17.56 -5.59
CA TYR A 148 4.78 16.84 -6.58
C TYR A 148 4.27 17.11 -8.01
N PRO A 149 4.49 18.32 -8.55
CA PRO A 149 3.99 18.69 -9.90
C PRO A 149 4.53 17.79 -11.01
N ASP A 150 5.74 17.24 -10.83
CA ASP A 150 6.44 16.41 -11.81
C ASP A 150 6.27 14.90 -11.58
N ALA A 151 5.44 14.47 -10.63
CA ALA A 151 5.28 13.05 -10.28
C ALA A 151 4.71 12.18 -11.41
N GLN A 152 4.03 12.79 -12.40
CA GLN A 152 3.36 12.08 -13.51
C GLN A 152 2.47 10.93 -13.03
N ARG A 153 1.73 11.17 -11.93
CA ARG A 153 0.82 10.19 -11.35
C ARG A 153 -0.38 9.93 -12.26
N THR A 154 -0.78 8.68 -12.38
CA THR A 154 -1.99 8.30 -13.11
C THR A 154 -3.20 8.39 -12.19
N PHE A 155 -4.28 9.01 -12.68
CA PHE A 155 -5.53 9.15 -11.96
C PHE A 155 -6.64 8.37 -12.64
N ALA A 156 -7.39 7.59 -11.86
CA ALA A 156 -8.64 6.99 -12.31
C ALA A 156 -9.75 8.05 -12.33
N ASN A 157 -10.59 8.02 -13.35
CA ASN A 157 -11.81 8.84 -13.40
C ASN A 157 -12.99 8.02 -12.89
N LEU A 158 -13.51 8.41 -11.75
CA LEU A 158 -14.62 7.75 -11.07
C LEU A 158 -15.81 8.70 -10.95
N GLY A 159 -16.66 8.72 -12.00
CA GLY A 159 -17.88 9.53 -12.03
C GLY A 159 -17.63 11.04 -12.07
N GLY A 160 -16.53 11.46 -12.67
CA GLY A 160 -16.11 12.87 -12.73
C GLY A 160 -15.06 13.23 -11.70
N GLU A 161 -14.88 12.43 -10.66
CA GLU A 161 -13.79 12.58 -9.70
C GLU A 161 -12.51 11.89 -10.21
N ARG A 162 -11.39 12.58 -10.13
CA ARG A 162 -10.08 12.02 -10.50
C ARG A 162 -9.30 11.70 -9.24
N LEU A 163 -8.98 10.42 -9.05
CA LEU A 163 -8.31 9.93 -7.84
C LEU A 163 -7.13 9.03 -8.19
N ALA A 164 -6.05 9.14 -7.42
CA ALA A 164 -4.99 8.15 -7.37
C ALA A 164 -5.02 7.47 -5.99
N GLY A 165 -4.80 6.15 -5.97
CA GLY A 165 -4.65 5.42 -4.71
C GLY A 165 -3.38 5.84 -3.99
N ALA A 166 -3.44 5.90 -2.68
CA ALA A 166 -2.27 5.96 -1.83
C ALA A 166 -1.71 4.55 -1.59
N ASP A 167 -0.45 4.49 -1.20
CA ASP A 167 0.26 3.23 -0.96
C ASP A 167 0.21 2.81 0.53
N ILE A 168 -0.83 3.28 1.21
CA ILE A 168 -1.20 2.97 2.59
C ILE A 168 -2.73 2.82 2.71
N PHE A 169 -3.17 1.89 3.54
CA PHE A 169 -4.59 1.62 3.79
C PHE A 169 -4.80 1.07 5.20
N VAL A 170 -6.04 1.06 5.69
CA VAL A 170 -6.43 0.34 6.92
C VAL A 170 -7.40 -0.76 6.54
N SER A 171 -7.14 -1.97 7.01
CA SER A 171 -8.02 -3.12 6.80
C SER A 171 -8.23 -3.90 8.10
N HIS A 172 -9.22 -4.78 8.14
CA HIS A 172 -9.40 -5.70 9.25
C HIS A 172 -8.83 -7.08 8.95
N THR A 173 -8.30 -7.77 9.96
CA THR A 173 -7.83 -9.15 9.82
C THR A 173 -8.96 -10.10 9.40
N ARG A 174 -10.22 -9.74 9.59
CA ARG A 174 -11.41 -10.46 9.12
C ARG A 174 -11.45 -10.62 7.57
N ILE A 175 -10.76 -9.76 6.83
CA ILE A 175 -10.63 -9.90 5.37
C ILE A 175 -10.05 -11.26 4.93
N LEU A 176 -9.36 -11.95 5.84
CA LEU A 176 -8.87 -13.32 5.62
C LEU A 176 -9.97 -14.39 5.58
N ASP A 177 -11.20 -14.06 5.99
CA ASP A 177 -12.34 -14.99 5.91
C ASP A 177 -12.95 -15.04 4.50
N THR A 178 -12.56 -14.11 3.63
CA THR A 178 -12.91 -14.12 2.20
C THR A 178 -12.31 -15.36 1.52
N ASP A 179 -13.06 -15.94 0.58
CA ASP A 179 -12.64 -17.14 -0.16
C ASP A 179 -11.26 -16.93 -0.80
N GLU A 180 -10.33 -17.87 -0.52
CA GLU A 180 -8.99 -17.84 -1.08
C GLU A 180 -8.99 -17.89 -2.62
N ALA A 181 -9.99 -18.55 -3.23
CA ALA A 181 -10.17 -18.57 -4.68
C ALA A 181 -10.42 -17.18 -5.26
N LEU A 182 -11.07 -16.27 -4.52
CA LEU A 182 -11.25 -14.89 -4.92
C LEU A 182 -9.92 -14.13 -4.97
N TRP A 183 -9.08 -14.28 -3.93
CA TRP A 183 -7.76 -13.66 -3.91
C TRP A 183 -6.91 -14.10 -5.10
N ASN A 184 -6.93 -15.40 -5.42
CA ASN A 184 -6.26 -15.92 -6.59
C ASN A 184 -6.80 -15.33 -7.91
N LYS A 185 -8.11 -15.13 -8.02
CA LYS A 185 -8.73 -14.45 -9.18
C LYS A 185 -8.25 -12.99 -9.28
N VAL A 186 -8.27 -12.24 -8.19
CA VAL A 186 -7.83 -10.83 -8.15
C VAL A 186 -6.34 -10.72 -8.51
N ILE A 187 -5.49 -11.57 -7.93
CA ILE A 187 -4.05 -11.60 -8.20
C ILE A 187 -3.79 -11.85 -9.69
N ASN A 188 -4.45 -12.86 -10.27
CA ASN A 188 -4.27 -13.23 -11.67
C ASN A 188 -4.89 -12.22 -12.64
N ALA A 189 -5.99 -11.59 -12.26
CA ALA A 189 -6.71 -10.63 -13.09
C ALA A 189 -5.93 -9.31 -13.31
N ARG A 190 -5.08 -8.89 -12.36
CA ARG A 190 -4.25 -7.68 -12.50
C ARG A 190 -3.38 -7.66 -13.76
N LYS A 191 -3.02 -8.83 -14.30
CA LYS A 191 -2.15 -8.97 -15.48
C LYS A 191 -2.89 -9.10 -16.80
N ASN A 192 -4.24 -9.23 -16.76
CA ASN A 192 -5.04 -9.51 -17.98
C ASN A 192 -6.40 -8.78 -17.91
N PRO A 193 -6.67 -7.81 -18.84
CA PRO A 193 -7.96 -7.11 -18.91
C PRO A 193 -9.17 -8.03 -19.09
N LEU A 194 -9.00 -9.16 -19.80
CA LEU A 194 -10.06 -10.16 -19.96
C LEU A 194 -10.30 -10.92 -18.64
N GLY A 195 -9.24 -11.20 -17.88
CA GLY A 195 -9.34 -11.79 -16.54
C GLY A 195 -10.09 -10.85 -15.57
N MET A 196 -9.85 -9.54 -15.64
CA MET A 196 -10.61 -8.54 -14.89
C MET A 196 -12.09 -8.53 -15.27
N ALA A 197 -12.43 -8.63 -16.57
CA ALA A 197 -13.81 -8.73 -17.04
C ALA A 197 -14.54 -9.96 -16.46
N TRP A 198 -13.83 -11.07 -16.36
CA TRP A 198 -14.35 -12.30 -15.74
C TRP A 198 -14.50 -12.20 -14.21
N ALA A 199 -13.56 -11.54 -13.54
CA ALA A 199 -13.56 -11.39 -12.09
C ALA A 199 -14.62 -10.39 -11.59
N VAL A 200 -14.74 -9.23 -12.25
CA VAL A 200 -15.63 -8.12 -11.82
C VAL A 200 -16.87 -7.95 -12.67
N GLY A 201 -16.97 -8.66 -13.81
CA GLY A 201 -18.04 -8.54 -14.78
C GLY A 201 -17.77 -7.47 -15.85
N LEU A 202 -18.33 -7.66 -17.04
CA LEU A 202 -18.14 -6.78 -18.20
C LEU A 202 -18.73 -5.38 -17.97
N TRP A 203 -19.88 -5.29 -17.33
CA TRP A 203 -20.60 -4.04 -17.11
C TRP A 203 -19.87 -3.04 -16.21
N PRO A 204 -19.30 -3.44 -15.05
CA PRO A 204 -18.42 -2.58 -14.27
C PRO A 204 -17.21 -2.05 -15.04
N LEU A 205 -16.57 -2.87 -15.88
CA LEU A 205 -15.46 -2.42 -16.72
C LEU A 205 -15.87 -1.39 -17.76
N ILE A 206 -17.04 -1.56 -18.39
CA ILE A 206 -17.59 -0.55 -19.32
C ILE A 206 -17.85 0.76 -18.57
N LYS A 207 -18.41 0.71 -17.35
CA LYS A 207 -18.63 1.91 -16.53
C LYS A 207 -17.31 2.59 -16.18
N LEU A 208 -16.28 1.82 -15.83
CA LEU A 208 -14.94 2.35 -15.54
C LEU A 208 -14.31 2.98 -16.79
N ALA A 209 -14.30 2.28 -17.91
CA ALA A 209 -13.73 2.76 -19.18
C ALA A 209 -14.45 4.00 -19.73
N THR A 210 -15.74 4.15 -19.44
CA THR A 210 -16.55 5.32 -19.86
C THR A 210 -16.60 6.43 -18.82
N GLY A 211 -15.87 6.32 -17.70
CA GLY A 211 -15.89 7.29 -16.60
C GLY A 211 -17.24 7.38 -15.85
N ARG A 212 -18.11 6.36 -16.01
CA ARG A 212 -19.42 6.29 -15.35
C ARG A 212 -19.42 5.50 -14.04
N MET A 213 -18.29 4.88 -13.68
CA MET A 213 -18.12 4.23 -12.39
C MET A 213 -17.85 5.31 -11.33
N THR A 214 -18.75 5.46 -10.38
CA THR A 214 -18.55 6.37 -9.23
C THR A 214 -17.62 5.75 -8.18
N VAL A 215 -17.09 6.56 -7.26
CA VAL A 215 -16.28 6.08 -6.12
C VAL A 215 -17.07 5.07 -5.29
N ASP A 216 -18.31 5.40 -4.92
CA ASP A 216 -19.19 4.49 -4.17
C ASP A 216 -19.50 3.21 -4.95
N GLY A 217 -19.68 3.34 -6.28
CA GLY A 217 -19.92 2.18 -7.16
C GLY A 217 -18.72 1.24 -7.22
N ALA A 218 -17.51 1.77 -7.24
CA ALA A 218 -16.27 1.00 -7.19
C ALA A 218 -16.07 0.33 -5.82
N ALA A 219 -16.30 1.07 -4.73
CA ALA A 219 -16.23 0.57 -3.36
C ALA A 219 -17.27 -0.55 -3.11
N ALA A 220 -18.52 -0.36 -3.56
CA ALA A 220 -19.57 -1.37 -3.46
C ALA A 220 -19.28 -2.62 -4.29
N LEU A 221 -18.64 -2.47 -5.47
CA LEU A 221 -18.20 -3.61 -6.27
C LEU A 221 -17.13 -4.42 -5.54
N ALA A 222 -16.11 -3.74 -5.03
CA ALA A 222 -15.04 -4.39 -4.30
C ALA A 222 -15.53 -5.03 -2.99
N GLY A 223 -16.46 -4.38 -2.27
CA GLY A 223 -17.09 -4.94 -1.07
C GLY A 223 -17.84 -6.24 -1.35
N ARG A 224 -18.61 -6.30 -2.46
CA ARG A 224 -19.28 -7.55 -2.86
C ARG A 224 -18.30 -8.68 -3.20
N MET A 225 -17.12 -8.33 -3.70
CA MET A 225 -16.08 -9.33 -3.97
C MET A 225 -15.47 -9.89 -2.69
N LEU A 226 -15.42 -9.11 -1.61
CA LEU A 226 -14.89 -9.53 -0.32
C LEU A 226 -15.90 -10.36 0.50
N GLU A 227 -17.15 -10.46 0.06
CA GLU A 227 -18.22 -11.23 0.76
C GLU A 227 -18.37 -10.86 2.25
N ASP A 228 -17.98 -9.63 2.62
CA ASP A 228 -18.14 -9.10 3.98
C ASP A 228 -19.37 -8.18 4.04
N ASP A 229 -20.04 -8.15 5.16
CA ASP A 229 -21.22 -7.29 5.42
C ASP A 229 -20.82 -5.81 5.61
N ARG A 230 -19.57 -5.52 5.90
CA ARG A 230 -19.03 -4.17 6.03
C ARG A 230 -18.58 -3.64 4.66
N PRO A 231 -18.92 -2.39 4.33
CA PRO A 231 -18.52 -1.80 3.06
C PRO A 231 -17.02 -1.47 3.04
N ILE A 232 -16.50 -1.24 1.84
CA ILE A 232 -15.20 -0.56 1.66
C ILE A 232 -15.42 0.94 1.73
N GLY A 233 -14.53 1.65 2.43
CA GLY A 233 -14.47 3.10 2.48
C GLY A 233 -13.34 3.65 1.62
N VAL A 234 -13.54 4.81 1.01
CA VAL A 234 -12.46 5.61 0.42
C VAL A 234 -12.20 6.80 1.35
N VAL A 235 -10.94 6.97 1.74
CA VAL A 235 -10.49 8.05 2.61
C VAL A 235 -9.66 9.03 1.80
N TYR A 236 -10.16 10.25 1.64
CA TYR A 236 -9.40 11.32 0.97
C TYR A 236 -8.36 11.86 1.93
N THR A 237 -7.08 11.70 1.57
CA THR A 237 -5.96 12.25 2.35
C THR A 237 -5.46 13.56 1.73
N PRO A 238 -5.10 14.56 2.56
CA PRO A 238 -4.48 15.78 2.09
C PRO A 238 -2.97 15.65 1.84
N PHE A 239 -2.40 14.47 2.10
CA PHE A 239 -0.96 14.21 2.05
C PHE A 239 -0.59 13.46 0.76
N ALA A 240 0.01 14.18 -0.18
CA ALA A 240 0.48 13.62 -1.45
C ALA A 240 1.61 12.59 -1.25
N GLU A 241 2.36 12.73 -0.17
CA GLU A 241 3.46 11.85 0.25
C GLU A 241 3.01 10.39 0.40
N LEU A 242 1.76 10.16 0.82
CA LEU A 242 1.19 8.82 0.95
C LEU A 242 0.91 8.14 -0.39
N ALA A 243 0.93 8.91 -1.48
CA ALA A 243 0.72 8.44 -2.85
C ALA A 243 1.95 8.69 -3.76
N MET A 244 3.09 9.13 -3.19
CA MET A 244 4.33 9.35 -3.94
C MET A 244 5.26 8.17 -3.78
N ASP A 245 5.05 7.15 -4.62
CA ASP A 245 5.80 5.90 -4.63
C ASP A 245 7.07 5.96 -5.52
N GLY A 246 7.98 5.05 -5.27
CA GLY A 246 9.22 4.90 -6.03
C GLY A 246 9.13 3.84 -7.14
N ASP A 247 8.07 3.80 -7.96
CA ASP A 247 7.86 2.78 -9.00
C ASP A 247 8.59 3.06 -10.32
N LYS A 248 9.02 4.29 -10.54
CA LYS A 248 9.66 4.71 -11.81
C LYS A 248 10.94 5.50 -11.56
N PRO A 249 11.91 5.47 -12.50
CA PRO A 249 13.16 6.22 -12.38
C PRO A 249 12.99 7.69 -11.97
N HIS A 250 12.12 8.43 -12.63
CA HIS A 250 11.90 9.84 -12.33
C HIS A 250 11.28 10.06 -10.95
N GLN A 251 10.50 9.09 -10.44
CA GLN A 251 9.96 9.14 -9.09
C GLN A 251 11.06 8.94 -8.04
N ILE A 252 12.01 8.01 -8.28
CA ILE A 252 13.19 7.86 -7.42
C ILE A 252 14.00 9.17 -7.38
N ASP A 253 14.16 9.84 -8.52
CA ASP A 253 14.89 11.11 -8.57
C ASP A 253 14.16 12.23 -7.79
N ILE A 254 12.83 12.27 -7.84
CA ILE A 254 12.01 13.18 -7.01
C ILE A 254 12.13 12.83 -5.52
N LEU A 255 12.08 11.54 -5.17
CA LEU A 255 12.17 11.07 -3.78
C LEU A 255 13.55 11.29 -3.15
N ARG A 256 14.59 11.52 -3.94
CA ARG A 256 15.93 11.91 -3.48
C ARG A 256 16.07 13.40 -3.21
N ASP A 257 15.02 14.18 -3.38
CA ASP A 257 15.03 15.59 -3.00
C ASP A 257 14.97 15.72 -1.48
N SER A 258 16.13 15.88 -0.86
CA SER A 258 16.32 15.95 0.59
C SER A 258 15.56 17.10 1.26
N THR A 259 15.06 18.08 0.51
CA THR A 259 14.23 19.16 1.06
C THR A 259 12.85 18.67 1.55
N LYS A 260 12.48 17.44 1.17
CA LYS A 260 11.20 16.80 1.53
C LYS A 260 11.33 15.62 2.52
N LEU A 261 12.55 15.27 2.90
CA LEU A 261 12.86 14.19 3.86
C LEU A 261 12.87 14.66 5.32
#